data_419370c800e6cebd4e2074b96e896aba
#
_entry.id   419370c800e6cebd4e2074b96e896aba
#
_cell.length_a   1.000
_cell.length_b   1.000
_cell.length_c   1.000
_cell.angle_alpha   90.00
_cell.angle_beta   90.00
_cell.angle_gamma   90.00
#
_symmetry.space_group_name_H-M   'P 1'
#
loop_
_entity.id
_entity.type
_entity.pdbx_description
1 polymer ?
#
loop_
_entity_poly.entity_id
_entity_poly.type
_entity_poly.pdbx_seq_one_letter_code
_entity_poly.pdbx_strand_id
1 'polypeptide(L)'
;DVYVEAEINLLESPSGNAMKVILSGYETSTANSLANAVCESGKFYTDDYGKLTSRAVEIGIDKFLNTMQEKLMDIAENGQSIAVTVGIDEASSRSMSQEVGADGLALSDALEMWVEENAYKGNYHIQGTTDKQMLFDDIRIPLKDENGRTYNINKFGLKLLTFFKNLGIKIERTTSNNMLIVTIK
;
A
#
# COMPACT_ATOMS: atom_id res chain seq x y z
N ASP A 1 -8.78 0.61 -12.12
CA ASP A 1 -8.01 0.82 -13.36
C ASP A 1 -6.53 0.61 -13.07
N VAL A 2 -5.80 0.15 -14.09
CA VAL A 2 -4.35 -0.10 -14.04
C VAL A 2 -3.70 0.69 -15.18
N TYR A 3 -2.53 1.26 -14.94
CA TYR A 3 -1.66 1.77 -16.00
C TYR A 3 -0.30 1.08 -15.97
N VAL A 4 0.34 1.00 -17.11
CA VAL A 4 1.66 0.39 -17.28
C VAL A 4 2.61 1.41 -17.89
N GLU A 5 3.76 1.57 -17.25
CA GLU A 5 4.89 2.33 -17.79
C GLU A 5 5.92 1.36 -18.36
N ALA A 6 6.53 1.74 -19.47
CA ALA A 6 7.64 1.01 -20.08
C ALA A 6 8.83 1.96 -20.28
N GLU A 7 9.94 1.67 -19.63
CA GLU A 7 11.22 2.34 -19.86
C GLU A 7 12.07 1.46 -20.78
N ILE A 8 12.58 2.02 -21.87
CA ILE A 8 13.32 1.30 -22.91
C ILE A 8 14.74 1.85 -22.97
N ASN A 9 15.74 0.99 -22.73
CA ASN A 9 17.13 1.35 -22.70
C ASN A 9 17.93 0.51 -23.72
N LEU A 10 18.65 1.18 -24.62
CA LEU A 10 19.61 0.55 -25.52
C LEU A 10 20.94 0.31 -24.77
N LEU A 11 21.45 -0.92 -24.87
CA LEU A 11 22.74 -1.32 -24.34
C LEU A 11 23.66 -1.67 -25.53
N GLU A 12 24.56 -0.77 -25.87
CA GLU A 12 25.52 -0.95 -26.96
C GLU A 12 26.84 -1.54 -26.41
N SER A 13 27.39 -2.51 -27.10
CA SER A 13 28.71 -3.07 -26.77
C SER A 13 29.43 -3.62 -28.00
N PRO A 14 30.76 -3.78 -27.97
CA PRO A 14 31.51 -4.43 -29.04
C PRO A 14 31.05 -5.86 -29.35
N SER A 15 30.36 -6.50 -28.42
CA SER A 15 29.81 -7.86 -28.57
C SER A 15 28.36 -7.89 -29.07
N GLY A 16 27.83 -6.76 -29.52
CA GLY A 16 26.46 -6.60 -30.03
C GLY A 16 25.59 -5.69 -29.18
N ASN A 17 24.45 -5.32 -29.72
CA ASN A 17 23.43 -4.48 -29.10
C ASN A 17 22.41 -5.33 -28.35
N ALA A 18 21.91 -4.84 -27.23
CA ALA A 18 20.81 -5.41 -26.48
C ALA A 18 19.81 -4.33 -26.12
N MET A 19 18.55 -4.73 -25.93
CA MET A 19 17.52 -3.85 -25.43
C MET A 19 17.08 -4.32 -24.04
N LYS A 20 17.04 -3.38 -23.11
CA LYS A 20 16.49 -3.56 -21.75
C LYS A 20 15.18 -2.80 -21.66
N VAL A 21 14.11 -3.51 -21.33
CA VAL A 21 12.78 -2.93 -21.10
C VAL A 21 12.40 -3.15 -19.63
N ILE A 22 12.04 -2.07 -18.94
CA ILE A 22 11.52 -2.13 -17.57
C ILE A 22 10.02 -1.87 -17.66
N LEU A 23 9.23 -2.87 -17.28
CA LEU A 23 7.77 -2.76 -17.20
C LEU A 23 7.38 -2.51 -15.74
N SER A 24 6.56 -1.49 -15.50
CA SER A 24 6.05 -1.14 -14.17
C SER A 24 4.54 -0.94 -14.26
N GLY A 25 3.79 -1.78 -13.55
CA GLY A 25 2.33 -1.71 -13.47
C GLY A 25 1.88 -1.08 -12.15
N TYR A 26 0.89 -0.19 -12.21
CA TYR A 26 0.39 0.55 -11.07
C TYR A 26 -1.14 0.59 -11.04
N GLU A 27 -1.68 0.63 -9.85
CA GLU A 27 -3.09 0.95 -9.65
C GLU A 27 -3.31 2.46 -9.81
N THR A 28 -4.25 2.87 -10.68
CA THR A 28 -4.48 4.28 -11.01
C THR A 28 -4.96 5.12 -9.81
N SER A 29 -5.74 4.50 -8.92
CA SER A 29 -6.38 5.20 -7.78
C SER A 29 -5.43 5.49 -6.62
N THR A 30 -4.42 4.65 -6.43
CA THR A 30 -3.51 4.70 -5.27
C THR A 30 -2.05 4.90 -5.64
N ALA A 31 -1.72 4.75 -6.93
CA ALA A 31 -0.36 4.65 -7.46
C ALA A 31 0.47 3.50 -6.83
N ASN A 32 -0.20 2.51 -6.22
CA ASN A 32 0.47 1.33 -5.70
C ASN A 32 1.03 0.47 -6.83
N SER A 33 2.27 0.00 -6.66
CA SER A 33 2.88 -0.93 -7.59
C SER A 33 2.19 -2.30 -7.53
N LEU A 34 1.79 -2.79 -8.70
CA LEU A 34 1.15 -4.10 -8.88
C LEU A 34 2.15 -5.14 -9.39
N ALA A 35 3.03 -4.73 -10.31
CA ALA A 35 4.06 -5.61 -10.86
C ALA A 35 5.24 -4.80 -11.41
N ASN A 36 6.43 -5.40 -11.36
CA ASN A 36 7.62 -4.88 -12.01
C ASN A 36 8.35 -6.03 -12.67
N ALA A 37 8.85 -5.81 -13.90
CA ALA A 37 9.70 -6.76 -14.60
C ALA A 37 10.80 -6.05 -15.36
N VAL A 38 12.00 -6.62 -15.33
CA VAL A 38 13.12 -6.23 -16.18
C VAL A 38 13.28 -7.29 -17.24
N CYS A 39 13.17 -6.89 -18.51
CA CYS A 39 13.18 -7.74 -19.67
C CYS A 39 14.40 -7.39 -20.51
N GLU A 40 15.20 -8.36 -20.92
CA GLU A 40 16.39 -8.14 -21.76
C GLU A 40 16.34 -9.03 -23.01
N SER A 41 16.63 -8.44 -24.17
CA SER A 41 16.58 -9.15 -25.47
C SER A 41 17.70 -10.20 -25.65
N GLY A 42 18.77 -10.11 -24.85
CA GLY A 42 20.05 -10.68 -25.21
C GLY A 42 20.80 -9.82 -26.22
N LYS A 43 22.08 -10.13 -26.44
CA LYS A 43 22.96 -9.38 -27.36
C LYS A 43 22.90 -9.94 -28.79
N PHE A 44 22.77 -9.02 -29.75
CA PHE A 44 22.73 -9.35 -31.19
C PHE A 44 23.51 -8.30 -31.99
N TYR A 45 24.16 -8.73 -33.05
CA TYR A 45 24.79 -7.84 -34.04
C TYR A 45 23.73 -7.30 -35.00
N THR A 46 22.92 -6.35 -34.52
CA THR A 46 21.83 -5.73 -35.31
C THR A 46 21.55 -4.32 -34.82
N ASP A 47 21.12 -3.45 -35.73
CA ASP A 47 20.62 -2.09 -35.40
C ASP A 47 19.09 -2.02 -35.51
N ASP A 48 18.42 -3.17 -35.63
CA ASP A 48 16.95 -3.25 -35.58
C ASP A 48 16.49 -3.23 -34.11
N TYR A 49 16.46 -2.02 -33.53
CA TYR A 49 16.10 -1.78 -32.14
C TYR A 49 14.64 -2.14 -31.84
N GLY A 50 13.74 -2.02 -32.85
CA GLY A 50 12.36 -2.44 -32.72
C GLY A 50 12.23 -3.93 -32.48
N LYS A 51 12.98 -4.74 -33.24
CA LYS A 51 13.03 -6.17 -33.06
C LYS A 51 13.65 -6.61 -31.74
N LEU A 52 14.71 -5.92 -31.28
CA LEU A 52 15.29 -6.15 -29.97
C LEU A 52 14.32 -5.82 -28.84
N THR A 53 13.57 -4.71 -28.97
CA THR A 53 12.55 -4.33 -27.99
C THR A 53 11.44 -5.36 -27.90
N SER A 54 10.88 -5.78 -29.05
CA SER A 54 9.85 -6.82 -29.09
C SER A 54 10.32 -8.11 -28.43
N ARG A 55 11.55 -8.55 -28.73
CA ARG A 55 12.14 -9.74 -28.12
C ARG A 55 12.32 -9.60 -26.60
N ALA A 56 12.76 -8.43 -26.13
CA ALA A 56 12.88 -8.19 -24.68
C ALA A 56 11.52 -8.32 -24.00
N VAL A 57 10.48 -7.69 -24.54
CA VAL A 57 9.12 -7.76 -24.02
C VAL A 57 8.59 -9.19 -24.04
N GLU A 58 8.72 -9.93 -25.15
CA GLU A 58 8.28 -11.32 -25.26
C GLU A 58 8.88 -12.23 -24.18
N ILE A 59 10.14 -12.01 -23.79
CA ILE A 59 10.81 -12.81 -22.75
C ILE A 59 10.22 -12.55 -21.36
N GLY A 60 9.79 -11.33 -21.05
CA GLY A 60 9.40 -10.95 -19.69
C GLY A 60 7.93 -10.71 -19.45
N ILE A 61 7.12 -10.60 -20.51
CA ILE A 61 5.71 -10.18 -20.42
C ILE A 61 4.86 -11.15 -19.60
N ASP A 62 5.05 -12.45 -19.76
CA ASP A 62 4.26 -13.45 -19.05
C ASP A 62 4.49 -13.37 -17.53
N LYS A 63 5.74 -13.21 -17.10
CA LYS A 63 6.07 -13.02 -15.69
C LYS A 63 5.44 -11.76 -15.14
N PHE A 64 5.50 -10.66 -15.89
CA PHE A 64 4.90 -9.38 -15.52
C PHE A 64 3.38 -9.51 -15.33
N LEU A 65 2.69 -10.11 -16.30
CA LEU A 65 1.24 -10.28 -16.27
C LEU A 65 0.80 -11.23 -15.16
N ASN A 66 1.52 -12.33 -14.90
CA ASN A 66 1.23 -13.26 -13.82
C ASN A 66 1.37 -12.57 -12.46
N THR A 67 2.46 -11.83 -12.23
CA THR A 67 2.65 -11.09 -10.99
C THR A 67 1.54 -10.06 -10.76
N MET A 68 1.14 -9.34 -11.82
CA MET A 68 0.03 -8.38 -11.76
C MET A 68 -1.29 -9.08 -11.43
N GLN A 69 -1.57 -10.21 -12.06
CA GLN A 69 -2.78 -10.99 -11.82
C GLN A 69 -2.84 -11.49 -10.37
N GLU A 70 -1.75 -12.07 -9.85
CA GLU A 70 -1.65 -12.52 -8.45
C GLU A 70 -1.94 -11.36 -7.48
N LYS A 71 -1.39 -10.18 -7.74
CA LYS A 71 -1.61 -9.00 -6.90
C LYS A 71 -3.06 -8.50 -6.96
N LEU A 72 -3.67 -8.49 -8.13
CA LEU A 72 -5.08 -8.12 -8.29
C LEU A 72 -6.02 -9.13 -7.64
N MET A 73 -5.69 -10.42 -7.69
CA MET A 73 -6.44 -11.47 -6.98
C MET A 73 -6.32 -11.30 -5.46
N ASP A 74 -5.11 -11.04 -4.93
CA ASP A 74 -4.92 -10.75 -3.50
C ASP A 74 -5.79 -9.56 -3.05
N ILE A 75 -5.78 -8.46 -3.82
CA ILE A 75 -6.63 -7.29 -3.52
C ILE A 75 -8.13 -7.64 -3.55
N ALA A 76 -8.55 -8.45 -4.50
CA ALA A 76 -9.95 -8.86 -4.62
C ALA A 76 -10.40 -9.78 -3.47
N GLU A 77 -9.54 -10.68 -3.03
CA GLU A 77 -9.82 -11.66 -1.98
C GLU A 77 -9.61 -11.11 -0.57
N ASN A 78 -8.51 -10.39 -0.36
CA ASN A 78 -8.05 -9.98 0.97
C ASN A 78 -8.25 -8.48 1.24
N GLY A 79 -8.77 -7.72 0.28
CA GLY A 79 -8.94 -6.29 0.40
C GLY A 79 -7.67 -5.50 0.07
N GLN A 80 -7.81 -4.19 0.04
CA GLN A 80 -6.72 -3.25 -0.24
C GLN A 80 -5.88 -3.03 1.02
N SER A 81 -4.55 -3.06 0.89
CA SER A 81 -3.62 -2.74 1.98
C SER A 81 -3.47 -1.24 2.14
N ILE A 82 -3.59 -0.76 3.38
CA ILE A 82 -3.27 0.60 3.78
C ILE A 82 -2.28 0.60 4.94
N ALA A 83 -1.44 1.62 5.01
CA ALA A 83 -0.60 1.88 6.18
C ALA A 83 -1.24 2.95 7.07
N VAL A 84 -1.18 2.77 8.39
CA VAL A 84 -1.71 3.72 9.35
C VAL A 84 -0.65 4.02 10.40
N THR A 85 -0.33 5.29 10.55
CA THR A 85 0.53 5.79 11.63
C THR A 85 -0.33 6.58 12.59
N VAL A 86 -0.36 6.17 13.85
CA VAL A 86 -0.99 6.94 14.94
C VAL A 86 0.12 7.46 15.84
N GLY A 87 0.34 8.77 15.79
CA GLY A 87 1.33 9.48 16.62
C GLY A 87 0.66 10.37 17.64
N ILE A 88 1.37 10.68 18.72
CA ILE A 88 0.97 11.63 19.75
C ILE A 88 1.81 12.90 19.57
N ASP A 89 1.15 14.05 19.53
CA ASP A 89 1.79 15.36 19.43
C ASP A 89 2.83 15.52 20.56
N GLU A 90 4.00 16.07 20.25
CA GLU A 90 5.08 16.27 21.24
C GLU A 90 4.64 17.14 22.42
N ALA A 91 3.75 18.11 22.20
CA ALA A 91 3.19 18.96 23.24
C ALA A 91 2.14 18.26 24.10
N SER A 92 1.67 17.08 23.70
CA SER A 92 0.68 16.30 24.44
C SER A 92 1.33 15.47 25.55
N SER A 93 0.75 15.51 26.74
CA SER A 93 1.16 14.67 27.87
C SER A 93 0.69 13.22 27.77
N ARG A 94 -0.06 12.86 26.71
CA ARG A 94 -0.58 11.51 26.51
C ARG A 94 0.52 10.52 26.15
N SER A 95 0.23 9.24 26.37
CA SER A 95 1.08 8.11 25.93
C SER A 95 0.20 6.98 25.38
N MET A 96 0.78 6.08 24.59
CA MET A 96 0.10 4.88 24.10
C MET A 96 -0.22 3.89 25.23
N SER A 97 0.50 3.96 26.35
CA SER A 97 0.24 3.18 27.57
C SER A 97 -0.80 3.80 28.50
N GLN A 98 -1.32 5.00 28.20
CA GLN A 98 -2.34 5.65 29.01
C GLN A 98 -3.67 4.88 28.92
N GLU A 99 -4.29 4.63 30.07
CA GLU A 99 -5.63 4.05 30.15
C GLU A 99 -6.68 4.98 29.52
N VAL A 100 -7.58 4.39 28.71
CA VAL A 100 -8.66 5.09 28.02
C VAL A 100 -9.96 4.28 28.10
N GLY A 101 -11.08 4.98 27.91
CA GLY A 101 -12.40 4.35 27.94
C GLY A 101 -12.84 3.94 29.34
N ALA A 102 -14.00 3.25 29.42
CA ALA A 102 -14.57 2.75 30.66
C ALA A 102 -13.88 1.46 31.14
N ASP A 103 -13.27 0.72 30.24
CA ASP A 103 -12.64 -0.58 30.50
C ASP A 103 -11.19 -0.45 30.99
N GLY A 104 -10.64 0.77 31.02
CA GLY A 104 -9.28 1.03 31.50
C GLY A 104 -8.18 0.36 30.67
N LEU A 105 -8.42 0.13 29.39
CA LEU A 105 -7.41 -0.42 28.47
C LEU A 105 -6.35 0.64 28.13
N ALA A 106 -5.12 0.21 27.92
CA ALA A 106 -4.12 1.08 27.31
C ALA A 106 -4.61 1.58 25.94
N LEU A 107 -4.25 2.81 25.58
CA LEU A 107 -4.66 3.39 24.29
C LEU A 107 -4.20 2.52 23.10
N SER A 108 -2.98 1.95 23.18
CA SER A 108 -2.49 0.99 22.19
C SER A 108 -3.39 -0.22 22.05
N ASP A 109 -3.81 -0.83 23.15
CA ASP A 109 -4.62 -2.04 23.16
C ASP A 109 -6.04 -1.75 22.66
N ALA A 110 -6.64 -0.64 23.10
CA ALA A 110 -7.93 -0.20 22.60
C ALA A 110 -7.91 0.10 21.09
N LEU A 111 -6.80 0.66 20.58
CA LEU A 111 -6.62 0.92 19.16
C LEU A 111 -6.43 -0.37 18.37
N GLU A 112 -5.64 -1.31 18.87
CA GLU A 112 -5.43 -2.63 18.24
C GLU A 112 -6.75 -3.38 18.12
N MET A 113 -7.52 -3.51 19.21
CA MET A 113 -8.84 -4.14 19.21
C MET A 113 -9.77 -3.48 18.18
N TRP A 114 -9.79 -2.16 18.15
CA TRP A 114 -10.60 -1.45 17.16
C TRP A 114 -10.16 -1.72 15.72
N VAL A 115 -8.84 -1.80 15.47
CA VAL A 115 -8.31 -2.14 14.14
C VAL A 115 -8.70 -3.56 13.77
N GLU A 116 -8.57 -4.54 14.66
CA GLU A 116 -8.97 -5.93 14.43
C GLU A 116 -10.45 -6.03 14.02
N GLU A 117 -11.35 -5.31 14.70
CA GLU A 117 -12.77 -5.28 14.39
C GLU A 117 -13.10 -4.61 13.06
N ASN A 118 -12.31 -3.62 12.63
CA ASN A 118 -12.58 -2.80 11.44
C ASN A 118 -11.73 -3.15 10.22
N ALA A 119 -10.69 -3.96 10.37
CA ALA A 119 -9.92 -4.51 9.28
C ALA A 119 -10.72 -5.58 8.53
N TYR A 120 -10.55 -5.65 7.22
CA TYR A 120 -11.23 -6.64 6.39
C TYR A 120 -10.75 -8.05 6.78
N LYS A 121 -11.68 -8.90 7.20
CA LYS A 121 -11.43 -10.24 7.74
C LYS A 121 -10.49 -10.26 8.97
N GLY A 122 -10.39 -9.15 9.70
CA GLY A 122 -9.48 -9.02 10.82
C GLY A 122 -8.00 -9.02 10.45
N ASN A 123 -7.66 -8.78 9.18
CA ASN A 123 -6.27 -8.84 8.72
C ASN A 123 -5.56 -7.48 8.92
N TYR A 124 -4.61 -7.47 9.80
CA TYR A 124 -3.71 -6.33 10.05
C TYR A 124 -2.34 -6.82 10.52
N HIS A 125 -1.35 -5.93 10.44
CA HIS A 125 -0.01 -6.15 11.00
C HIS A 125 0.48 -4.88 11.68
N ILE A 126 1.02 -5.04 12.90
CA ILE A 126 1.65 -3.96 13.67
C ILE A 126 3.16 -4.05 13.47
N GLN A 127 3.73 -3.02 12.85
CA GLN A 127 5.18 -2.92 12.69
C GLN A 127 5.87 -2.60 14.02
N GLY A 128 5.24 -1.80 14.86
CA GLY A 128 5.77 -1.47 16.17
C GLY A 128 4.93 -0.46 16.93
N THR A 129 5.13 -0.49 18.27
CA THR A 129 4.48 0.42 19.21
C THR A 129 5.53 1.00 20.16
N THR A 130 5.46 2.30 20.38
CA THR A 130 6.25 3.06 21.35
C THR A 130 5.32 3.87 22.24
N ASP A 131 5.83 4.56 23.25
CA ASP A 131 5.00 5.43 24.11
C ASP A 131 4.30 6.56 23.33
N LYS A 132 4.84 6.98 22.19
CA LYS A 132 4.35 8.12 21.40
C LYS A 132 3.79 7.76 20.04
N GLN A 133 3.91 6.51 19.60
CA GLN A 133 3.53 6.13 18.25
C GLN A 133 3.16 4.65 18.16
N MET A 134 2.16 4.35 17.32
CA MET A 134 1.82 3.00 16.89
C MET A 134 1.75 2.97 15.36
N LEU A 135 2.41 1.98 14.77
CA LEU A 135 2.58 1.84 13.32
C LEU A 135 1.92 0.54 12.86
N PHE A 136 0.98 0.67 11.97
CA PHE A 136 0.41 -0.43 11.20
C PHE A 136 0.89 -0.30 9.75
N ASP A 137 1.68 -1.23 9.30
CA ASP A 137 2.21 -1.25 7.92
C ASP A 137 1.29 -1.97 6.93
N ASP A 138 0.39 -2.81 7.44
CA ASP A 138 -0.65 -3.46 6.65
C ASP A 138 -1.95 -3.54 7.46
N ILE A 139 -2.96 -2.78 7.05
CA ILE A 139 -4.35 -2.98 7.46
C ILE A 139 -5.14 -3.25 6.20
N ARG A 140 -5.83 -4.38 6.13
CA ARG A 140 -6.69 -4.69 4.99
C ARG A 140 -8.03 -3.99 5.13
N ILE A 141 -8.45 -3.27 4.09
CA ILE A 141 -9.76 -2.65 4.00
C ILE A 141 -10.53 -3.21 2.80
N PRO A 142 -11.86 -3.38 2.89
CA PRO A 142 -12.63 -3.93 1.78
C PRO A 142 -12.68 -2.94 0.61
N LEU A 143 -12.83 -3.44 -0.62
CA LEU A 143 -13.03 -2.58 -1.80
C LEU A 143 -14.40 -1.92 -1.80
N LYS A 144 -15.41 -2.56 -1.18
CA LYS A 144 -16.78 -2.07 -1.09
C LYS A 144 -17.31 -2.22 0.34
N ASP A 145 -18.15 -1.29 0.76
CA ASP A 145 -18.90 -1.39 2.00
C ASP A 145 -20.09 -2.36 1.86
N GLU A 146 -20.80 -2.61 2.96
CA GLU A 146 -21.98 -3.50 3.02
C GLU A 146 -23.10 -3.09 2.06
N ASN A 147 -23.13 -1.83 1.64
CA ASN A 147 -24.10 -1.29 0.67
C ASN A 147 -23.58 -1.35 -0.78
N GLY A 148 -22.43 -2.01 -1.03
CA GLY A 148 -21.81 -2.11 -2.35
C GLY A 148 -21.13 -0.83 -2.85
N ARG A 149 -21.01 0.20 -1.99
CA ARG A 149 -20.34 1.47 -2.34
C ARG A 149 -18.84 1.33 -2.15
N THR A 150 -18.05 2.00 -2.97
CA THR A 150 -16.58 2.04 -2.83
C THR A 150 -16.17 2.39 -1.41
N TYR A 151 -15.36 1.53 -0.81
CA TYR A 151 -14.67 1.76 0.45
C TYR A 151 -13.24 2.19 0.18
N ASN A 152 -12.72 3.13 0.94
CA ASN A 152 -11.38 3.65 0.77
C ASN A 152 -10.80 4.11 2.10
N ILE A 153 -9.51 4.49 2.09
CA ILE A 153 -8.76 4.96 3.25
C ILE A 153 -9.43 6.15 3.96
N ASN A 154 -10.13 7.03 3.23
CA ASN A 154 -10.84 8.16 3.85
C ASN A 154 -12.03 7.69 4.70
N LYS A 155 -12.79 6.68 4.24
CA LYS A 155 -13.87 6.08 5.03
C LYS A 155 -13.34 5.38 6.27
N PHE A 156 -12.22 4.64 6.14
CA PHE A 156 -11.54 4.05 7.29
C PHE A 156 -11.11 5.12 8.30
N GLY A 157 -10.48 6.19 7.82
CA GLY A 157 -10.06 7.32 8.65
C GLY A 157 -11.23 8.07 9.32
N LEU A 158 -12.44 8.10 8.71
CA LEU A 158 -13.64 8.65 9.35
C LEU A 158 -14.14 7.77 10.49
N LYS A 159 -14.12 6.45 10.33
CA LYS A 159 -14.44 5.51 11.41
C LYS A 159 -13.44 5.65 12.57
N LEU A 160 -12.14 5.76 12.25
CA LEU A 160 -11.08 5.97 13.24
C LEU A 160 -11.24 7.30 13.98
N LEU A 161 -11.62 8.37 13.29
CA LEU A 161 -11.97 9.66 13.93
C LEU A 161 -13.11 9.50 14.94
N THR A 162 -14.14 8.72 14.59
CA THR A 162 -15.28 8.46 15.48
C THR A 162 -14.85 7.66 16.71
N PHE A 163 -13.98 6.67 16.55
CA PHE A 163 -13.39 5.92 17.64
C PHE A 163 -12.69 6.86 18.66
N PHE A 164 -11.77 7.70 18.20
CA PHE A 164 -11.07 8.65 19.07
C PHE A 164 -12.03 9.68 19.72
N LYS A 165 -13.02 10.14 18.97
CA LYS A 165 -14.05 11.04 19.50
C LYS A 165 -14.84 10.40 20.65
N ASN A 166 -15.17 9.12 20.55
CA ASN A 166 -15.88 8.38 21.59
C ASN A 166 -15.02 8.22 22.86
N LEU A 167 -13.70 8.17 22.71
CA LEU A 167 -12.74 8.19 23.83
C LEU A 167 -12.47 9.60 24.39
N GLY A 168 -13.10 10.64 23.82
CA GLY A 168 -12.84 12.03 24.22
C GLY A 168 -11.46 12.54 23.78
N ILE A 169 -10.85 11.90 22.78
CA ILE A 169 -9.52 12.23 22.26
C ILE A 169 -9.65 13.03 20.97
N LYS A 170 -9.02 14.20 20.94
CA LYS A 170 -8.95 15.02 19.72
C LYS A 170 -7.81 14.57 18.84
N ILE A 171 -8.08 14.40 17.56
CA ILE A 171 -7.07 14.02 16.56
C ILE A 171 -7.08 14.96 15.35
N GLU A 172 -5.94 15.03 14.68
CA GLU A 172 -5.79 15.51 13.29
C GLU A 172 -5.43 14.34 12.42
N ARG A 173 -5.84 14.38 11.16
CA ARG A 173 -5.54 13.31 10.21
C ARG A 173 -5.16 13.84 8.83
N THR A 174 -4.21 13.18 8.20
CA THR A 174 -3.78 13.44 6.82
C THR A 174 -3.74 12.11 6.06
N THR A 175 -4.18 12.13 4.81
CA THR A 175 -4.15 10.96 3.94
C THR A 175 -3.26 11.25 2.74
N SER A 176 -2.36 10.33 2.41
CA SER A 176 -1.51 10.39 1.22
C SER A 176 -1.43 9.01 0.59
N ASN A 177 -1.90 8.86 -0.65
CA ASN A 177 -1.99 7.58 -1.34
C ASN A 177 -2.71 6.52 -0.49
N ASN A 178 -1.99 5.49 -0.06
CA ASN A 178 -2.47 4.41 0.83
C ASN A 178 -2.01 4.56 2.29
N MET A 179 -1.54 5.74 2.69
CA MET A 179 -1.09 6.03 4.05
C MET A 179 -2.05 6.98 4.74
N LEU A 180 -2.47 6.64 5.95
CA LEU A 180 -3.23 7.48 6.87
C LEU A 180 -2.33 7.85 8.07
N ILE A 181 -2.12 9.12 8.26
CA ILE A 181 -1.37 9.66 9.39
C ILE A 181 -2.36 10.33 10.32
N VAL A 182 -2.36 9.91 11.58
CA VAL A 182 -3.21 10.43 12.65
C VAL A 182 -2.32 11.00 13.75
N THR A 183 -2.60 12.22 14.18
CA THR A 183 -1.90 12.89 15.27
C THR A 183 -2.87 13.19 16.40
N ILE A 184 -2.64 12.61 17.57
CA ILE A 184 -3.37 12.84 18.83
C ILE A 184 -2.87 14.14 19.47
N LYS A 185 -3.80 15.03 19.84
CA LYS A 185 -3.53 16.33 20.46
C LYS A 185 -3.67 16.29 21.99
#